data_061360562c5845e017bf3028e4e7b04c
#
_entry.id   061360562c5845e017bf3028e4e7b04c
#
_cell.length_a   1.000
_cell.length_b   1.000
_cell.length_c   1.000
_cell.angle_alpha   90.00
_cell.angle_beta   90.00
_cell.angle_gamma   90.00
#
_symmetry.space_group_name_H-M   'P 1'
#
loop_
_entity.id
_entity.type
_entity.pdbx_description
1 polymer ?
#
loop_
_entity_poly.entity_id
_entity_poly.type
_entity_poly.pdbx_seq_one_letter_code
_entity_poly.pdbx_strand_id
1 'polypeptide(L)'
;MIDCPAPTSPSRRCIDRRIAIAGCHVDFSIDSSADGSGLSGEAARLAEDLVARRLGCERRQVRVASLMPSGRPVAMVRGRSAALSVSMSHVGSMIAAAVCGPADVGIDIVDPAEAGRSLDVWFTPDELSLLPDEDGLLRARLWGAKEAAFKAARIDDGFRPCSVEIDDLGCTGFRWSVRGEHGPVFGQGIFTVAGMHLVAIAVAANHEAAAGCAPSAAEVVACS
;
A
#
# COMPACT_ATOMS: atom_id res chain seq x y z
N MET A 1 48.02 -19.38 -7.18
CA MET A 1 46.62 -19.06 -7.53
C MET A 1 45.96 -18.62 -6.22
N ILE A 2 45.64 -17.35 -6.08
CA ILE A 2 44.98 -16.78 -4.89
C ILE A 2 43.50 -16.78 -5.26
N ASP A 3 42.71 -17.65 -4.59
CA ASP A 3 41.27 -17.66 -4.70
C ASP A 3 40.72 -16.29 -4.23
N CYS A 4 40.19 -15.53 -5.18
CA CYS A 4 39.44 -14.31 -4.88
C CYS A 4 38.05 -14.73 -4.42
N PRO A 5 37.60 -14.40 -3.19
CA PRO A 5 36.24 -14.73 -2.78
C PRO A 5 35.26 -14.00 -3.69
N ALA A 6 34.23 -14.74 -4.16
CA ALA A 6 33.15 -14.19 -4.95
C ALA A 6 32.52 -12.99 -4.23
N PRO A 7 32.13 -11.91 -4.96
CA PRO A 7 31.50 -10.76 -4.36
C PRO A 7 30.24 -11.20 -3.62
N THR A 8 30.20 -10.95 -2.32
CA THR A 8 29.02 -11.13 -1.50
C THR A 8 27.89 -10.32 -2.10
N SER A 9 26.77 -10.98 -2.39
CA SER A 9 25.53 -10.38 -2.89
C SER A 9 25.21 -9.11 -2.12
N PRO A 10 24.86 -7.98 -2.75
CA PRO A 10 24.52 -6.76 -2.05
C PRO A 10 23.41 -7.06 -1.06
N SER A 11 23.59 -6.69 0.18
CA SER A 11 22.62 -6.91 1.24
C SER A 11 21.29 -6.28 0.82
N ARG A 12 20.26 -7.10 0.62
CA ARG A 12 18.88 -6.65 0.39
C ARG A 12 18.52 -5.71 1.52
N ARG A 13 18.21 -4.45 1.21
CA ARG A 13 17.71 -3.51 2.21
C ARG A 13 16.21 -3.69 2.32
N CYS A 14 15.80 -4.60 3.19
CA CYS A 14 14.40 -4.72 3.58
C CYS A 14 14.02 -3.58 4.53
N ILE A 15 12.94 -2.86 4.22
CA ILE A 15 12.34 -1.86 5.10
C ILE A 15 11.14 -2.53 5.78
N ASP A 16 11.29 -2.82 7.07
CA ASP A 16 10.22 -3.33 7.91
C ASP A 16 9.81 -2.25 8.90
N ARG A 17 8.54 -1.85 8.90
CA ARG A 17 8.02 -0.80 9.80
C ARG A 17 6.62 -1.12 10.31
N ARG A 18 6.32 -0.54 11.46
CA ARG A 18 4.97 -0.42 11.99
C ARG A 18 4.64 1.07 12.11
N ILE A 19 3.48 1.46 11.61
CA ILE A 19 3.01 2.85 11.64
C ILE A 19 1.57 2.89 12.14
N ALA A 20 1.13 4.04 12.62
CA ALA A 20 -0.26 4.28 12.98
C ALA A 20 -0.91 5.19 11.91
N ILE A 21 -2.05 4.77 11.35
CA ILE A 21 -2.87 5.55 10.42
C ILE A 21 -4.30 5.47 10.93
N ALA A 22 -4.95 6.61 11.17
CA ALA A 22 -6.35 6.68 11.65
C ALA A 22 -6.61 5.76 12.87
N GLY A 23 -5.67 5.69 13.81
CA GLY A 23 -5.77 4.84 15.00
C GLY A 23 -5.52 3.35 14.77
N CYS A 24 -5.25 2.92 13.54
CA CYS A 24 -4.93 1.54 13.20
C CYS A 24 -3.41 1.34 13.06
N HIS A 25 -2.90 0.23 13.60
CA HIS A 25 -1.51 -0.15 13.40
C HIS A 25 -1.35 -0.97 12.12
N VAL A 26 -0.56 -0.46 11.19
CA VAL A 26 -0.20 -1.11 9.93
C VAL A 26 1.23 -1.60 10.03
N ASP A 27 1.45 -2.90 9.81
CA ASP A 27 2.78 -3.46 9.58
C ASP A 27 3.02 -3.50 8.07
N PHE A 28 4.13 -2.97 7.59
CA PHE A 28 4.49 -3.02 6.19
C PHE A 28 5.96 -3.34 5.98
N SER A 29 6.25 -3.92 4.82
CA SER A 29 7.60 -4.25 4.40
C SER A 29 7.80 -3.92 2.92
N ILE A 30 8.99 -3.45 2.58
CA ILE A 30 9.40 -3.15 1.22
C ILE A 30 10.75 -3.82 1.00
N ASP A 31 10.89 -4.55 -0.10
CA ASP A 31 12.12 -5.26 -0.47
C ASP A 31 12.38 -5.12 -1.98
N SER A 32 13.54 -5.53 -2.42
CA SER A 32 13.89 -5.64 -3.84
C SER A 32 13.98 -7.09 -4.27
N SER A 33 13.29 -7.45 -5.37
CA SER A 33 13.44 -8.76 -6.00
C SER A 33 14.83 -8.92 -6.62
N ALA A 34 15.39 -10.12 -6.51
CA ALA A 34 16.75 -10.39 -6.99
C ALA A 34 16.84 -10.43 -8.52
N ASP A 35 15.81 -10.89 -9.20
CA ASP A 35 15.83 -11.17 -10.63
C ASP A 35 14.63 -10.60 -11.40
N GLY A 36 13.70 -9.93 -10.71
CA GLY A 36 12.48 -9.38 -11.31
C GLY A 36 11.49 -10.45 -11.82
N SER A 37 11.83 -11.73 -11.69
CA SER A 37 10.94 -12.84 -12.05
C SER A 37 10.09 -13.24 -10.83
N GLY A 38 8.79 -13.46 -11.06
CA GLY A 38 7.91 -13.95 -9.99
C GLY A 38 7.57 -12.94 -8.89
N LEU A 39 7.58 -11.63 -9.18
CA LEU A 39 7.33 -10.52 -8.25
C LEU A 39 6.07 -10.74 -7.38
N SER A 40 4.98 -11.22 -7.97
CA SER A 40 3.75 -11.50 -7.22
C SER A 40 3.96 -12.59 -6.16
N GLY A 41 4.77 -13.62 -6.47
CA GLY A 41 5.10 -14.68 -5.52
C GLY A 41 6.02 -14.18 -4.39
N GLU A 42 6.95 -13.28 -4.69
CA GLU A 42 7.83 -12.66 -3.70
C GLU A 42 7.06 -11.69 -2.80
N ALA A 43 6.18 -10.87 -3.36
CA ALA A 43 5.28 -10.01 -2.58
C ALA A 43 4.36 -10.82 -1.64
N ALA A 44 3.86 -11.98 -2.11
CA ALA A 44 3.09 -12.88 -1.27
C ALA A 44 3.92 -13.45 -0.10
N ARG A 45 5.18 -13.81 -0.35
CA ARG A 45 6.10 -14.26 0.73
C ARG A 45 6.36 -13.15 1.74
N LEU A 46 6.54 -11.92 1.28
CA LEU A 46 6.72 -10.75 2.14
C LEU A 46 5.49 -10.54 3.02
N ALA A 47 4.29 -10.66 2.45
CA ALA A 47 3.04 -10.60 3.17
C ALA A 47 2.88 -11.75 4.18
N GLU A 48 3.28 -12.99 3.82
CA GLU A 48 3.27 -14.15 4.72
C GLU A 48 4.16 -13.91 5.95
N ASP A 49 5.36 -13.32 5.76
CA ASP A 49 6.27 -12.97 6.84
C ASP A 49 5.66 -11.90 7.78
N LEU A 50 5.00 -10.88 7.22
CA LEU A 50 4.29 -9.86 8.01
C LEU A 50 3.15 -10.46 8.84
N VAL A 51 2.32 -11.29 8.23
CA VAL A 51 1.21 -11.98 8.92
C VAL A 51 1.74 -12.88 10.03
N ALA A 52 2.79 -13.67 9.76
CA ALA A 52 3.39 -14.57 10.74
C ALA A 52 3.93 -13.80 11.96
N ARG A 53 4.64 -12.70 11.74
CA ARG A 53 5.14 -11.82 12.81
C ARG A 53 4.00 -11.19 13.61
N ARG A 54 2.96 -10.71 12.95
CA ARG A 54 1.83 -10.06 13.61
C ARG A 54 1.05 -11.03 14.51
N LEU A 55 0.93 -12.28 14.10
CA LEU A 55 0.19 -13.32 14.83
C LEU A 55 1.08 -14.16 15.76
N GLY A 56 2.41 -13.95 15.77
CA GLY A 56 3.34 -14.73 16.58
C GLY A 56 3.38 -16.20 16.19
N CYS A 57 3.22 -16.53 14.90
CA CYS A 57 3.26 -17.90 14.40
C CYS A 57 4.39 -18.10 13.39
N GLU A 58 4.68 -19.35 13.04
CA GLU A 58 5.70 -19.66 12.05
C GLU A 58 5.18 -19.35 10.64
N ARG A 59 6.04 -18.75 9.78
CA ARG A 59 5.71 -18.44 8.40
C ARG A 59 5.13 -19.62 7.62
N ARG A 60 5.65 -20.86 7.83
CA ARG A 60 5.15 -22.08 7.16
C ARG A 60 3.67 -22.39 7.43
N GLN A 61 3.10 -21.79 8.49
CA GLN A 61 1.68 -21.93 8.85
C GLN A 61 0.80 -20.89 8.13
N VAL A 62 1.42 -19.93 7.45
CA VAL A 62 0.75 -18.83 6.76
C VAL A 62 0.79 -19.07 5.25
N ARG A 63 -0.30 -18.74 4.57
CA ARG A 63 -0.40 -18.61 3.12
C ARG A 63 -1.16 -17.35 2.77
N VAL A 64 -0.64 -16.60 1.81
CA VAL A 64 -1.37 -15.50 1.18
C VAL A 64 -1.80 -15.98 -0.20
N ALA A 65 -3.10 -15.98 -0.44
CA ALA A 65 -3.70 -16.43 -1.69
C ALA A 65 -4.59 -15.33 -2.25
N SER A 66 -4.66 -15.23 -3.57
CA SER A 66 -5.58 -14.31 -4.25
C SER A 66 -6.95 -14.96 -4.41
N LEU A 67 -8.01 -14.26 -3.99
CA LEU A 67 -9.39 -14.69 -4.22
C LEU A 67 -9.81 -14.37 -5.65
N MET A 68 -10.33 -15.34 -6.35
CA MET A 68 -10.94 -15.14 -7.66
C MET A 68 -12.43 -14.73 -7.50
N PRO A 69 -12.98 -13.86 -8.35
CA PRO A 69 -12.33 -13.18 -9.48
C PRO A 69 -11.61 -11.89 -9.12
N SER A 70 -11.75 -11.36 -7.91
CA SER A 70 -11.24 -10.03 -7.52
C SER A 70 -9.71 -9.90 -7.49
N GLY A 71 -8.97 -11.03 -7.44
CA GLY A 71 -7.51 -11.01 -7.27
C GLY A 71 -7.02 -10.57 -5.89
N ARG A 72 -7.92 -10.33 -4.93
CA ARG A 72 -7.58 -9.82 -3.60
C ARG A 72 -6.78 -10.80 -2.78
N PRO A 73 -5.70 -10.34 -2.13
CA PRO A 73 -4.95 -11.18 -1.22
C PRO A 73 -5.74 -11.44 0.08
N VAL A 74 -5.73 -12.69 0.50
CA VAL A 74 -6.31 -13.16 1.78
C VAL A 74 -5.26 -13.96 2.52
N ALA A 75 -5.08 -13.64 3.81
CA ALA A 75 -4.22 -14.40 4.69
C ALA A 75 -4.95 -15.64 5.21
N MET A 76 -4.31 -16.78 5.06
CA MET A 76 -4.74 -18.07 5.61
C MET A 76 -3.71 -18.52 6.63
N VAL A 77 -4.16 -18.88 7.83
CA VAL A 77 -3.30 -19.45 8.88
C VAL A 77 -3.81 -20.84 9.24
N ARG A 78 -2.96 -21.84 9.07
CA ARG A 78 -3.33 -23.25 9.27
C ARG A 78 -4.60 -23.64 8.50
N GLY A 79 -4.74 -23.15 7.28
CA GLY A 79 -5.87 -23.43 6.40
C GLY A 79 -7.16 -22.65 6.71
N ARG A 80 -7.14 -21.71 7.67
CA ARG A 80 -8.30 -20.86 8.01
C ARG A 80 -8.00 -19.41 7.68
N SER A 81 -9.00 -18.66 7.19
CA SER A 81 -8.88 -17.24 6.95
C SER A 81 -8.53 -16.51 8.26
N ALA A 82 -7.51 -15.67 8.21
CA ALA A 82 -7.16 -14.78 9.31
C ALA A 82 -7.98 -13.49 9.21
N ALA A 83 -8.38 -12.94 10.36
CA ALA A 83 -9.06 -11.65 10.44
C ALA A 83 -8.04 -10.49 10.28
N LEU A 84 -7.32 -10.51 9.16
CA LEU A 84 -6.32 -9.51 8.78
C LEU A 84 -6.55 -9.09 7.35
N SER A 85 -6.46 -7.79 7.11
CA SER A 85 -6.38 -7.22 5.77
C SER A 85 -4.94 -7.26 5.28
N VAL A 86 -4.76 -7.70 4.05
CA VAL A 86 -3.46 -7.80 3.38
C VAL A 86 -3.53 -7.04 2.07
N SER A 87 -2.49 -6.29 1.75
CA SER A 87 -2.32 -5.65 0.46
C SER A 87 -0.89 -5.80 -0.03
N MET A 88 -0.72 -5.85 -1.35
CA MET A 88 0.59 -6.02 -2.00
C MET A 88 0.68 -5.12 -3.22
N SER A 89 1.91 -4.70 -3.55
CA SER A 89 2.23 -3.98 -4.78
C SER A 89 3.65 -4.30 -5.24
N HIS A 90 3.93 -4.06 -6.51
CA HIS A 90 5.27 -4.13 -7.08
C HIS A 90 5.43 -3.16 -8.24
N VAL A 91 6.63 -2.63 -8.43
CA VAL A 91 7.04 -1.83 -9.58
C VAL A 91 8.52 -2.09 -9.88
N GLY A 92 8.87 -2.32 -11.14
CA GLY A 92 10.23 -2.72 -11.50
C GLY A 92 10.68 -3.95 -10.72
N SER A 93 11.75 -3.83 -9.94
CA SER A 93 12.22 -4.88 -9.03
C SER A 93 11.75 -4.70 -7.57
N MET A 94 11.00 -3.65 -7.28
CA MET A 94 10.54 -3.38 -5.91
C MET A 94 9.23 -4.10 -5.62
N ILE A 95 9.13 -4.67 -4.43
CA ILE A 95 7.94 -5.32 -3.90
C ILE A 95 7.56 -4.71 -2.56
N ALA A 96 6.27 -4.61 -2.29
CA ALA A 96 5.76 -4.16 -1.00
C ALA A 96 4.58 -5.01 -0.55
N ALA A 97 4.46 -5.12 0.76
CA ALA A 97 3.29 -5.71 1.41
C ALA A 97 2.91 -4.90 2.65
N ALA A 98 1.62 -4.86 2.95
CA ALA A 98 1.07 -4.28 4.17
C ALA A 98 0.03 -5.20 4.80
N VAL A 99 -0.02 -5.21 6.13
CA VAL A 99 -0.97 -5.99 6.91
C VAL A 99 -1.60 -5.11 7.98
N CYS A 100 -2.90 -5.14 8.10
CA CYS A 100 -3.66 -4.44 9.13
C CYS A 100 -4.77 -5.34 9.69
N GLY A 101 -5.25 -5.01 10.85
CA GLY A 101 -6.48 -5.49 11.46
C GLY A 101 -6.81 -4.62 12.67
N PRO A 102 -8.06 -4.24 12.86
CA PRO A 102 -9.28 -4.72 12.18
C PRO A 102 -9.65 -3.95 10.89
N ALA A 103 -8.94 -2.89 10.51
CA ALA A 103 -9.26 -2.08 9.34
C ALA A 103 -8.69 -2.68 8.04
N ASP A 104 -9.28 -2.32 6.91
CA ASP A 104 -8.76 -2.68 5.60
C ASP A 104 -7.60 -1.77 5.20
N VAL A 105 -6.59 -2.36 4.57
CA VAL A 105 -5.36 -1.68 4.16
C VAL A 105 -5.09 -1.85 2.67
N GLY A 106 -4.56 -0.79 2.06
CA GLY A 106 -4.00 -0.81 0.71
C GLY A 106 -2.57 -0.27 0.71
N ILE A 107 -1.71 -0.85 -0.10
CA ILE A 107 -0.35 -0.38 -0.36
C ILE A 107 -0.10 -0.30 -1.85
N ASP A 108 0.58 0.76 -2.27
CA ASP A 108 1.04 0.91 -3.63
C ASP A 108 2.45 1.48 -3.71
N ILE A 109 3.24 1.00 -4.69
CA ILE A 109 4.58 1.53 -5.03
C ILE A 109 4.50 2.17 -6.40
N VAL A 110 5.03 3.39 -6.51
CA VAL A 110 5.10 4.13 -7.76
C VAL A 110 6.53 4.56 -8.03
N ASP A 111 6.98 4.41 -9.27
CA ASP A 111 8.17 5.08 -9.76
C ASP A 111 7.80 6.50 -10.24
N PRO A 112 8.26 7.57 -9.55
CA PRO A 112 7.97 8.94 -9.98
C PRO A 112 8.47 9.26 -11.38
N ALA A 113 9.50 8.57 -11.88
CA ALA A 113 10.02 8.76 -13.23
C ALA A 113 9.04 8.26 -14.32
N GLU A 114 8.18 7.30 -13.97
CA GLU A 114 7.14 6.76 -14.86
C GLU A 114 5.80 7.52 -14.75
N ALA A 115 5.64 8.37 -13.72
CA ALA A 115 4.41 9.11 -13.45
C ALA A 115 4.29 10.37 -14.34
N GLY A 116 4.18 10.16 -15.63
CA GLY A 116 4.02 11.22 -16.62
C GLY A 116 2.57 11.69 -16.84
N ARG A 117 2.39 12.63 -17.78
CA ARG A 117 1.07 13.17 -18.18
C ARG A 117 0.09 12.11 -18.72
N SER A 118 0.57 10.93 -19.08
CA SER A 118 -0.30 9.80 -19.46
C SER A 118 -1.27 9.38 -18.36
N LEU A 119 -0.97 9.71 -17.09
CA LEU A 119 -1.85 9.47 -15.95
C LEU A 119 -2.98 10.50 -15.84
N ASP A 120 -2.88 11.67 -16.48
CA ASP A 120 -3.84 12.78 -16.34
C ASP A 120 -5.27 12.35 -16.73
N VAL A 121 -5.42 11.38 -17.63
CA VAL A 121 -6.73 10.82 -18.03
C VAL A 121 -7.48 10.11 -16.90
N TRP A 122 -6.78 9.78 -15.83
CA TRP A 122 -7.31 9.07 -14.68
C TRP A 122 -7.61 9.97 -13.48
N PHE A 123 -7.32 11.27 -13.61
CA PHE A 123 -7.56 12.25 -12.57
C PHE A 123 -8.82 13.06 -12.86
N THR A 124 -9.48 13.52 -11.80
CA THR A 124 -10.62 14.42 -11.94
C THR A 124 -10.14 15.83 -12.31
N PRO A 125 -11.01 16.70 -12.87
CA PRO A 125 -10.63 18.09 -13.15
C PRO A 125 -10.12 18.86 -11.93
N ASP A 126 -10.70 18.59 -10.74
CA ASP A 126 -10.27 19.23 -9.48
C ASP A 126 -8.87 18.76 -9.09
N GLU A 127 -8.59 17.46 -9.20
CA GLU A 127 -7.26 16.90 -8.95
C GLU A 127 -6.22 17.44 -9.93
N LEU A 128 -6.58 17.56 -11.21
CA LEU A 128 -5.69 18.15 -12.24
C LEU A 128 -5.36 19.60 -11.93
N SER A 129 -6.30 20.36 -11.35
CA SER A 129 -6.07 21.76 -10.98
C SER A 129 -5.00 21.92 -9.88
N LEU A 130 -4.74 20.88 -9.12
CA LEU A 130 -3.72 20.84 -8.07
C LEU A 130 -2.32 20.48 -8.61
N LEU A 131 -2.24 19.98 -9.86
CA LEU A 131 -0.99 19.49 -10.44
C LEU A 131 -0.30 20.61 -11.25
N PRO A 132 0.91 21.05 -10.87
CA PRO A 132 1.75 21.85 -11.75
C PRO A 132 2.10 21.06 -13.01
N ASP A 133 2.29 21.76 -14.12
CA ASP A 133 2.46 21.15 -15.45
C ASP A 133 3.56 20.09 -15.57
N GLU A 134 4.60 20.12 -14.74
CA GLU A 134 5.78 19.26 -14.88
C GLU A 134 6.13 18.47 -13.59
N ASP A 135 5.26 18.44 -12.57
CA ASP A 135 5.58 17.75 -11.31
C ASP A 135 5.21 16.25 -11.34
N GLY A 136 6.14 15.42 -11.82
CA GLY A 136 5.99 13.96 -11.81
C GLY A 136 5.84 13.38 -10.41
N LEU A 137 6.45 13.99 -9.38
CA LEU A 137 6.32 13.52 -8.00
C LEU A 137 4.89 13.70 -7.47
N LEU A 138 4.25 14.81 -7.77
CA LEU A 138 2.87 15.06 -7.33
C LEU A 138 1.88 14.15 -8.07
N ARG A 139 2.11 13.88 -9.38
CA ARG A 139 1.36 12.85 -10.13
C ARG A 139 1.54 11.45 -9.53
N ALA A 140 2.78 11.09 -9.19
CA ALA A 140 3.06 9.82 -8.52
C ALA A 140 2.35 9.69 -7.18
N ARG A 141 2.31 10.77 -6.37
CA ARG A 141 1.56 10.81 -5.12
C ARG A 141 0.07 10.59 -5.34
N LEU A 142 -0.51 11.34 -6.27
CA LEU A 142 -1.94 11.24 -6.56
C LEU A 142 -2.31 9.85 -7.08
N TRP A 143 -1.51 9.29 -8.01
CA TRP A 143 -1.72 7.95 -8.53
C TRP A 143 -1.59 6.88 -7.45
N GLY A 144 -0.48 6.87 -6.70
CA GLY A 144 -0.26 5.93 -5.61
C GLY A 144 -1.33 6.02 -4.52
N ALA A 145 -1.78 7.25 -4.19
CA ALA A 145 -2.89 7.45 -3.25
C ALA A 145 -4.18 6.79 -3.75
N LYS A 146 -4.54 6.97 -5.04
CA LYS A 146 -5.73 6.35 -5.63
C LYS A 146 -5.65 4.82 -5.64
N GLU A 147 -4.53 4.26 -6.05
CA GLU A 147 -4.35 2.80 -6.05
C GLU A 147 -4.38 2.21 -4.64
N ALA A 148 -3.67 2.81 -3.70
CA ALA A 148 -3.69 2.36 -2.31
C ALA A 148 -5.10 2.48 -1.70
N ALA A 149 -5.80 3.60 -1.93
CA ALA A 149 -7.16 3.82 -1.47
C ALA A 149 -8.14 2.79 -2.04
N PHE A 150 -8.07 2.51 -3.35
CA PHE A 150 -8.90 1.50 -3.99
C PHE A 150 -8.68 0.10 -3.39
N LYS A 151 -7.41 -0.28 -3.17
CA LYS A 151 -7.05 -1.55 -2.52
C LYS A 151 -7.60 -1.62 -1.08
N ALA A 152 -7.58 -0.50 -0.33
CA ALA A 152 -8.13 -0.41 1.02
C ALA A 152 -9.67 -0.42 1.03
N ALA A 153 -10.32 0.18 0.04
CA ALA A 153 -11.78 0.25 -0.04
C ALA A 153 -12.45 -1.10 -0.28
N ARG A 154 -11.71 -2.10 -0.78
CA ARG A 154 -12.19 -3.46 -1.06
C ARG A 154 -13.44 -3.51 -1.95
N ILE A 155 -13.51 -2.64 -2.95
CA ILE A 155 -14.58 -2.63 -3.94
C ILE A 155 -14.32 -3.73 -4.96
N ASP A 156 -15.33 -4.58 -5.24
CA ASP A 156 -15.20 -5.74 -6.14
C ASP A 156 -15.24 -5.38 -7.63
N ASP A 157 -15.69 -4.19 -7.96
CA ASP A 157 -15.62 -3.64 -9.31
C ASP A 157 -14.17 -3.37 -9.71
N GLY A 158 -13.80 -3.61 -10.96
CA GLY A 158 -12.46 -3.33 -11.46
C GLY A 158 -11.99 -1.92 -11.11
N PHE A 159 -10.68 -1.73 -10.98
CA PHE A 159 -10.10 -0.44 -10.63
C PHE A 159 -10.51 0.65 -11.62
N ARG A 160 -11.22 1.63 -11.12
CA ARG A 160 -11.63 2.84 -11.84
C ARG A 160 -11.04 4.05 -11.13
N PRO A 161 -9.87 4.55 -11.54
CA PRO A 161 -9.19 5.64 -10.83
C PRO A 161 -10.06 6.87 -10.57
N CYS A 162 -10.94 7.22 -11.52
CA CYS A 162 -11.86 8.36 -11.36
C CYS A 162 -12.95 8.15 -10.29
N SER A 163 -13.19 6.92 -9.81
CA SER A 163 -14.12 6.67 -8.70
C SER A 163 -13.48 6.88 -7.33
N VAL A 164 -12.17 7.03 -7.28
CA VAL A 164 -11.40 7.34 -6.07
C VAL A 164 -11.15 8.83 -6.06
N GLU A 165 -11.67 9.52 -5.06
CA GLU A 165 -11.45 10.95 -4.84
C GLU A 165 -10.38 11.13 -3.76
N ILE A 166 -9.38 11.96 -4.03
CA ILE A 166 -8.38 12.35 -3.03
C ILE A 166 -8.75 13.74 -2.55
N ASP A 167 -9.36 13.79 -1.36
CA ASP A 167 -9.92 15.02 -0.79
C ASP A 167 -8.86 15.97 -0.21
N ASP A 168 -7.70 15.42 0.17
CA ASP A 168 -6.59 16.19 0.74
C ASP A 168 -5.29 15.46 0.40
N LEU A 169 -4.39 16.16 -0.29
CA LEU A 169 -3.10 15.63 -0.74
C LEU A 169 -1.96 16.45 -0.15
N GLY A 170 -1.45 16.00 0.99
CA GLY A 170 -0.29 16.61 1.63
C GLY A 170 1.05 15.99 1.22
N CYS A 171 2.12 16.52 1.79
CA CYS A 171 3.48 15.98 1.56
C CYS A 171 3.69 14.60 2.19
N THR A 172 3.05 14.33 3.32
CA THR A 172 3.25 13.11 4.12
C THR A 172 2.02 12.23 4.21
N GLY A 173 0.83 12.73 3.85
CA GLY A 173 -0.41 11.99 3.97
C GLY A 173 -1.51 12.49 3.05
N PHE A 174 -2.61 11.75 3.01
CA PHE A 174 -3.77 12.05 2.18
C PHE A 174 -5.06 11.55 2.83
N ARG A 175 -6.18 12.18 2.48
CA ARG A 175 -7.54 11.68 2.75
C ARG A 175 -8.17 11.27 1.45
N TRP A 176 -9.02 10.26 1.51
CA TRP A 176 -9.62 9.69 0.33
C TRP A 176 -11.05 9.22 0.57
N SER A 177 -11.82 9.19 -0.49
CA SER A 177 -13.14 8.57 -0.55
C SER A 177 -13.31 7.76 -1.83
N VAL A 178 -14.12 6.72 -1.77
CA VAL A 178 -14.52 5.90 -2.93
C VAL A 178 -16.00 5.63 -2.85
N ARG A 179 -16.73 5.85 -3.95
CA ARG A 179 -18.14 5.50 -4.06
C ARG A 179 -18.28 4.02 -4.40
N GLY A 180 -18.80 3.22 -3.47
CA GLY A 180 -19.14 1.82 -3.67
C GLY A 180 -20.65 1.60 -3.75
N GLU A 181 -21.07 0.40 -4.15
CA GLU A 181 -22.50 0.03 -4.23
C GLU A 181 -23.24 0.14 -2.88
N HIS A 182 -22.52 -0.05 -1.77
CA HIS A 182 -23.07 -0.03 -0.41
C HIS A 182 -22.89 1.33 0.29
N GLY A 183 -22.54 2.37 -0.46
CA GLY A 183 -22.26 3.70 0.04
C GLY A 183 -20.77 4.07 -0.04
N PRO A 184 -20.43 5.32 0.30
CA PRO A 184 -19.05 5.78 0.23
C PRO A 184 -18.19 5.16 1.33
N VAL A 185 -16.99 4.74 0.96
CA VAL A 185 -15.92 4.31 1.85
C VAL A 185 -14.92 5.46 1.96
N PHE A 186 -14.53 5.79 3.17
CA PHE A 186 -13.59 6.88 3.47
C PHE A 186 -12.35 6.31 4.13
N GLY A 187 -11.26 7.06 4.06
CA GLY A 187 -10.06 6.68 4.77
C GLY A 187 -8.97 7.74 4.76
N GLN A 188 -7.86 7.35 5.35
CA GLN A 188 -6.65 8.16 5.40
C GLN A 188 -5.47 7.33 4.90
N GLY A 189 -4.44 8.01 4.47
CA GLY A 189 -3.21 7.35 4.06
C GLY A 189 -2.00 8.22 4.31
N ILE A 190 -0.83 7.62 4.17
CA ILE A 190 0.47 8.28 4.28
C ILE A 190 1.34 7.94 3.08
N PHE A 191 2.36 8.78 2.89
CA PHE A 191 3.45 8.52 1.97
C PHE A 191 4.74 8.20 2.71
N THR A 192 5.52 7.29 2.17
CA THR A 192 6.90 7.05 2.56
C THR A 192 7.74 6.82 1.29
N VAL A 193 9.06 6.77 1.43
CA VAL A 193 9.98 6.58 0.31
C VAL A 193 10.83 5.33 0.54
N ALA A 194 11.06 4.59 -0.54
CA ALA A 194 11.98 3.45 -0.59
C ALA A 194 12.94 3.61 -1.78
N GLY A 195 14.15 4.09 -1.50
CA GLY A 195 15.07 4.51 -2.56
C GLY A 195 14.51 5.68 -3.36
N MET A 196 14.30 5.49 -4.66
CA MET A 196 13.69 6.48 -5.55
C MET A 196 12.16 6.30 -5.71
N HIS A 197 11.58 5.27 -5.12
CA HIS A 197 10.17 4.96 -5.26
C HIS A 197 9.34 5.61 -4.17
N LEU A 198 8.16 6.06 -4.54
CA LEU A 198 7.14 6.51 -3.61
C LEU A 198 6.27 5.31 -3.19
N VAL A 199 5.94 5.24 -1.92
CA VAL A 199 5.03 4.23 -1.37
C VAL A 199 3.86 4.92 -0.72
N ALA A 200 2.66 4.61 -1.17
CA ALA A 200 1.41 5.05 -0.58
C ALA A 200 0.79 3.91 0.24
N ILE A 201 0.35 4.21 1.47
CA ILE A 201 -0.34 3.26 2.33
C ILE A 201 -1.65 3.89 2.76
N ALA A 202 -2.77 3.24 2.49
CA ALA A 202 -4.11 3.69 2.82
C ALA A 202 -4.78 2.74 3.82
N VAL A 203 -5.60 3.30 4.71
CA VAL A 203 -6.44 2.54 5.63
C VAL A 203 -7.87 3.05 5.50
N ALA A 204 -8.83 2.13 5.36
CA ALA A 204 -10.25 2.45 5.39
C ALA A 204 -10.69 2.77 6.83
N ALA A 205 -11.48 3.82 7.00
CA ALA A 205 -12.10 4.10 8.30
C ALA A 205 -13.13 3.01 8.62
N ASN A 206 -13.08 2.48 9.84
CA ASN A 206 -14.13 1.58 10.31
C ASN A 206 -15.46 2.32 10.36
N HIS A 207 -16.51 1.74 9.81
CA HIS A 207 -17.86 2.33 9.78
C HIS A 207 -18.40 2.75 11.16
N GLU A 208 -17.91 2.12 12.23
CA GLU A 208 -18.30 2.47 13.61
C GLU A 208 -17.64 3.76 14.15
N ALA A 209 -16.46 4.15 13.60
CA ALA A 209 -15.73 5.34 14.04
C ALA A 209 -16.19 6.64 13.32
N ALA A 210 -16.85 6.53 12.18
CA ALA A 210 -17.26 7.68 11.37
C ALA A 210 -18.42 8.48 11.96
N ALA A 211 -19.15 7.93 12.91
CA ALA A 211 -20.31 8.59 13.53
C ALA A 211 -19.95 9.58 14.66
N GLY A 212 -18.69 9.72 15.06
CA GLY A 212 -18.32 10.46 16.27
C GLY A 212 -17.05 11.32 16.24
N CYS A 213 -16.31 11.42 15.14
CA CYS A 213 -15.03 12.12 15.17
C CYS A 213 -14.93 13.21 14.09
N ALA A 214 -15.10 14.47 14.52
CA ALA A 214 -14.57 15.61 13.79
C ALA A 214 -13.02 15.50 13.77
N PRO A 215 -12.33 15.82 12.65
CA PRO A 215 -10.90 15.53 12.50
C PRO A 215 -10.05 16.38 13.43
N SER A 216 -9.41 15.73 14.39
CA SER A 216 -8.27 16.29 15.12
C SER A 216 -7.01 16.07 14.27
N ALA A 217 -6.19 17.11 14.13
CA ALA A 217 -4.94 17.08 13.40
C ALA A 217 -4.05 15.92 13.87
N ALA A 218 -3.61 15.08 12.94
CA ALA A 218 -2.75 13.95 13.22
C ALA A 218 -1.37 14.44 13.69
N GLU A 219 -1.00 14.14 14.93
CA GLU A 219 0.38 14.21 15.41
C GLU A 219 1.22 13.13 14.73
N VAL A 220 2.05 13.56 13.78
CA VAL A 220 3.09 12.71 13.20
C VAL A 220 4.28 12.69 14.17
N VAL A 221 4.37 11.68 15.00
CA VAL A 221 5.60 11.43 15.77
C VAL A 221 6.61 10.77 14.84
N ALA A 222 7.56 11.55 14.35
CA ALA A 222 8.74 11.06 13.69
C ALA A 222 9.70 10.50 14.76
N CYS A 223 9.85 9.17 14.81
CA CYS A 223 11.01 8.58 15.50
C CYS A 223 12.20 8.60 14.56
N SER A 224 13.23 9.31 15.01
CA SER A 224 14.59 9.41 14.45
C SER A 224 15.33 8.08 14.47
#